data_28260ec789ea6159dce14ee179f566f3
#
_entry.id   28260ec789ea6159dce14ee179f566f3
#
_cell.length_a   1.000
_cell.length_b   1.000
_cell.length_c   1.000
_cell.angle_alpha   90.00
_cell.angle_beta   90.00
_cell.angle_gamma   90.00
#
_symmetry.space_group_name_H-M   'P 1'
#
loop_
_entity.id
_entity.type
_entity.pdbx_description
1 polymer ?
#
loop_
_entity_poly.entity_id
_entity_poly.type
_entity_poly.pdbx_seq_one_letter_code
_entity_poly.pdbx_strand_id
1 'polypeptide(L)'
;LKSNNIKIVKKANKFLVLEVIREYECITVEGIINRTGLSRPTVLNIIKELLQDNIIIKSGYASSDIGRQPVLYSINANGFFAMGIDFDGPPVRLAISNLNGEPIYTSYWEIDLEDSIENIFNTIIENINKAIIETGIEISKILGLGLGLPAVIDKSKNKPVIISRISQWRDIALDVFIKSKTGLDVYVKNDAHLLGLAEKNFIKNTEDIIYIIHRSGIGASIIMNGKLYDGNNGNSGYIGHTVINFNGKRCDCGEKGCLETYCSKRAIVEEYYDRTGQKKSYYEIIKAAEKRDQNAIDILASAGEVLGLGISNIIKSYDIYTVVIGDLKCSENHLFFKIIKEAVKRSTKSFALKPPKVILGKLKEENFGLGGCHYVLGNFFSSPRLTLKV
;
A
#
# COMPACT_ATOMS: atom_id res chain seq x y z
N LEU A 1 17.24 33.73 10.64
CA LEU A 1 15.92 33.23 11.13
C LEU A 1 14.75 33.72 10.27
N LYS A 2 14.65 35.02 9.90
CA LYS A 2 13.52 35.56 9.09
C LYS A 2 13.45 34.96 7.66
N SER A 3 14.57 34.73 6.98
CA SER A 3 14.62 34.17 5.63
C SER A 3 14.16 32.69 5.57
N ASN A 4 14.45 31.89 6.60
CA ASN A 4 13.99 30.50 6.70
C ASN A 4 12.48 30.40 6.93
N ASN A 5 11.89 31.30 7.73
CA ASN A 5 10.45 31.31 7.96
C ASN A 5 9.64 31.63 6.70
N ILE A 6 10.12 32.56 5.86
CA ILE A 6 9.45 32.92 4.58
C ILE A 6 9.46 31.72 3.62
N LYS A 7 10.58 30.99 3.54
CA LYS A 7 10.69 29.78 2.68
C LYS A 7 9.75 28.66 3.16
N ILE A 8 9.63 28.48 4.46
CA ILE A 8 8.72 27.48 5.06
C ILE A 8 7.28 27.83 4.75
N VAL A 9 6.86 29.07 4.98
CA VAL A 9 5.51 29.57 4.70
C VAL A 9 5.18 29.44 3.20
N LYS A 10 6.12 29.80 2.29
CA LYS A 10 5.92 29.66 0.85
C LYS A 10 5.70 28.19 0.45
N LYS A 11 6.46 27.27 1.05
CA LYS A 11 6.32 25.83 0.81
C LYS A 11 4.97 25.31 1.32
N ALA A 12 4.57 25.71 2.51
CA ALA A 12 3.28 25.33 3.08
C ALA A 12 2.10 25.81 2.23
N ASN A 13 2.16 27.05 1.74
CA ASN A 13 1.13 27.61 0.86
C ASN A 13 1.08 26.86 -0.50
N LYS A 14 2.26 26.53 -1.09
CA LYS A 14 2.31 25.75 -2.34
C LYS A 14 1.68 24.37 -2.16
N PHE A 15 1.97 23.71 -1.03
CA PHE A 15 1.37 22.43 -0.66
C PHE A 15 -0.16 22.54 -0.53
N LEU A 16 -0.65 23.53 0.23
CA LEU A 16 -2.09 23.75 0.44
C LEU A 16 -2.85 23.96 -0.87
N VAL A 17 -2.30 24.75 -1.78
CA VAL A 17 -2.91 24.98 -3.13
C VAL A 17 -2.92 23.68 -3.93
N LEU A 18 -1.85 22.90 -3.90
CA LEU A 18 -1.73 21.64 -4.62
C LEU A 18 -2.70 20.57 -4.09
N GLU A 19 -2.86 20.51 -2.77
CA GLU A 19 -3.80 19.60 -2.11
C GLU A 19 -5.25 19.91 -2.54
N VAL A 20 -5.63 21.18 -2.54
CA VAL A 20 -6.95 21.62 -3.01
C VAL A 20 -7.17 21.28 -4.49
N ILE A 21 -6.18 21.50 -5.37
CA ILE A 21 -6.30 21.13 -6.80
C ILE A 21 -6.50 19.62 -6.95
N ARG A 22 -5.77 18.81 -6.16
CA ARG A 22 -5.89 17.34 -6.20
C ARG A 22 -7.25 16.83 -5.72
N GLU A 23 -7.78 17.45 -4.66
CA GLU A 23 -9.06 17.03 -4.05
C GLU A 23 -10.25 17.28 -4.97
N TYR A 24 -10.24 18.39 -5.70
CA TYR A 24 -11.38 18.84 -6.52
C TYR A 24 -11.29 18.47 -8.00
N GLU A 25 -10.28 17.70 -8.40
CA GLU A 25 -10.02 17.26 -9.79
C GLU A 25 -9.88 18.42 -10.79
N CYS A 26 -10.83 19.37 -10.79
CA CYS A 26 -10.82 20.60 -11.60
C CYS A 26 -11.31 21.79 -10.75
N ILE A 27 -10.50 22.87 -10.64
CA ILE A 27 -10.85 24.00 -9.78
C ILE A 27 -10.38 25.33 -10.38
N THR A 28 -11.15 26.40 -10.14
CA THR A 28 -10.80 27.78 -10.54
C THR A 28 -9.89 28.44 -9.49
N VAL A 29 -9.24 29.56 -9.87
CA VAL A 29 -8.48 30.40 -8.93
C VAL A 29 -9.34 30.83 -7.74
N GLU A 30 -10.57 31.23 -8.00
CA GLU A 30 -11.54 31.66 -6.97
C GLU A 30 -11.87 30.51 -6.01
N GLY A 31 -12.09 29.31 -6.57
CA GLY A 31 -12.30 28.11 -5.77
C GLY A 31 -11.12 27.80 -4.86
N ILE A 32 -9.89 27.97 -5.33
CA ILE A 32 -8.66 27.78 -4.52
C ILE A 32 -8.58 28.82 -3.42
N ILE A 33 -8.82 30.11 -3.74
CA ILE A 33 -8.82 31.22 -2.75
C ILE A 33 -9.81 30.94 -1.62
N ASN A 34 -11.04 30.59 -1.96
CA ASN A 34 -12.11 30.34 -0.99
C ASN A 34 -11.79 29.17 -0.04
N ARG A 35 -11.03 28.18 -0.48
CA ARG A 35 -10.66 27.00 0.33
C ARG A 35 -9.38 27.17 1.12
N THR A 36 -8.43 27.92 0.57
CA THR A 36 -7.12 28.10 1.21
C THR A 36 -7.05 29.34 2.10
N GLY A 37 -7.93 30.33 1.88
CA GLY A 37 -7.84 31.64 2.53
C GLY A 37 -6.63 32.49 2.08
N LEU A 38 -5.89 32.04 1.06
CA LEU A 38 -4.72 32.75 0.55
C LEU A 38 -5.14 33.94 -0.34
N SER A 39 -4.29 34.99 -0.35
CA SER A 39 -4.53 36.12 -1.23
C SER A 39 -4.44 35.73 -2.72
N ARG A 40 -5.22 36.40 -3.57
CA ARG A 40 -5.22 36.18 -5.02
C ARG A 40 -3.82 36.25 -5.65
N PRO A 41 -2.97 37.24 -5.35
CA PRO A 41 -1.60 37.28 -5.85
C PRO A 41 -0.77 36.05 -5.45
N THR A 42 -0.92 35.57 -4.21
CA THR A 42 -0.24 34.37 -3.72
C THR A 42 -0.67 33.13 -4.51
N VAL A 43 -1.97 32.92 -4.69
CA VAL A 43 -2.50 31.79 -5.44
C VAL A 43 -2.04 31.83 -6.90
N LEU A 44 -2.10 32.98 -7.58
CA LEU A 44 -1.66 33.13 -8.96
C LEU A 44 -0.17 32.85 -9.14
N ASN A 45 0.68 33.29 -8.20
CA ASN A 45 2.12 33.00 -8.23
C ASN A 45 2.39 31.50 -8.06
N ILE A 46 1.67 30.84 -7.15
CA ILE A 46 1.80 29.40 -6.94
C ILE A 46 1.33 28.61 -8.17
N ILE A 47 0.18 28.97 -8.75
CA ILE A 47 -0.32 28.36 -10.00
C ILE A 47 0.71 28.51 -11.12
N LYS A 48 1.30 29.68 -11.27
CA LYS A 48 2.34 29.91 -12.27
C LYS A 48 3.55 28.98 -12.08
N GLU A 49 4.03 28.84 -10.83
CA GLU A 49 5.12 27.91 -10.50
C GLU A 49 4.72 26.44 -10.81
N LEU A 50 3.53 26.01 -10.40
CA LEU A 50 3.06 24.63 -10.62
C LEU A 50 2.87 24.31 -12.12
N LEU A 51 2.44 25.29 -12.94
CA LEU A 51 2.38 25.15 -14.40
C LEU A 51 3.77 25.04 -15.02
N GLN A 52 4.73 25.86 -14.57
CA GLN A 52 6.12 25.81 -15.04
C GLN A 52 6.79 24.49 -14.66
N ASP A 53 6.51 23.98 -13.45
CA ASP A 53 7.01 22.70 -12.97
C ASP A 53 6.25 21.49 -13.62
N ASN A 54 5.32 21.73 -14.53
CA ASN A 54 4.50 20.71 -15.21
C ASN A 54 3.70 19.80 -14.26
N ILE A 55 3.41 20.27 -13.04
CA ILE A 55 2.62 19.53 -12.02
C ILE A 55 1.13 19.68 -12.24
N ILE A 56 0.69 20.84 -12.74
CA ILE A 56 -0.71 21.12 -13.09
C ILE A 56 -0.85 21.57 -14.53
N ILE A 57 -2.07 21.46 -15.04
CA ILE A 57 -2.44 21.95 -16.38
C ILE A 57 -3.70 22.82 -16.31
N LYS A 58 -3.94 23.58 -17.37
CA LYS A 58 -5.23 24.21 -17.64
C LYS A 58 -6.13 23.15 -18.26
N SER A 59 -7.20 22.77 -17.56
CA SER A 59 -8.10 21.66 -17.96
C SER A 59 -9.40 22.14 -18.62
N GLY A 60 -9.53 23.43 -18.90
CA GLY A 60 -10.71 24.00 -19.53
C GLY A 60 -11.20 25.30 -18.89
N TYR A 61 -12.48 25.58 -19.04
CA TYR A 61 -13.13 26.76 -18.50
C TYR A 61 -14.39 26.37 -17.74
N ALA A 62 -14.66 27.05 -16.63
CA ALA A 62 -15.92 26.90 -15.91
C ALA A 62 -17.05 27.64 -16.65
N SER A 63 -18.29 27.17 -16.52
CA SER A 63 -19.47 27.90 -17.01
C SER A 63 -19.59 29.25 -16.31
N SER A 64 -19.92 30.30 -17.08
CA SER A 64 -20.16 31.63 -16.55
C SER A 64 -21.29 32.25 -17.36
N ASP A 65 -22.31 32.76 -16.68
CA ASP A 65 -23.47 33.42 -17.33
C ASP A 65 -23.15 34.83 -17.80
N ILE A 66 -22.11 35.45 -17.21
CA ILE A 66 -21.73 36.84 -17.54
C ILE A 66 -20.17 36.94 -17.45
N GLY A 67 -19.56 37.48 -18.51
CA GLY A 67 -18.14 37.80 -18.54
C GLY A 67 -17.23 36.69 -19.03
N ARG A 68 -15.90 36.85 -18.80
CA ARG A 68 -14.87 35.87 -19.22
C ARG A 68 -14.93 34.61 -18.36
N GLN A 69 -15.09 33.48 -19.01
CA GLN A 69 -15.09 32.17 -18.32
C GLN A 69 -13.82 31.94 -17.52
N PRO A 70 -13.93 31.54 -16.22
CA PRO A 70 -12.78 31.24 -15.38
C PRO A 70 -12.03 30.00 -15.85
N VAL A 71 -10.69 30.05 -15.85
CA VAL A 71 -9.85 28.90 -16.18
C VAL A 71 -9.92 27.86 -15.06
N LEU A 72 -10.08 26.60 -15.45
CA LEU A 72 -9.97 25.43 -14.58
C LEU A 72 -8.54 24.88 -14.58
N TYR A 73 -8.07 24.46 -13.42
CA TYR A 73 -6.79 23.84 -13.21
C TYR A 73 -6.97 22.44 -12.63
N SER A 74 -6.19 21.49 -13.11
CA SER A 74 -6.14 20.12 -12.61
C SER A 74 -4.69 19.63 -12.49
N ILE A 75 -4.49 18.50 -11.79
CA ILE A 75 -3.21 17.80 -11.81
C ILE A 75 -2.87 17.39 -13.24
N ASN A 76 -1.63 17.58 -13.65
CA ASN A 76 -1.12 17.03 -14.90
C ASN A 76 -0.79 15.55 -14.69
N ALA A 77 -1.73 14.67 -14.98
CA ALA A 77 -1.56 13.23 -14.74
C ALA A 77 -0.21 12.69 -15.25
N ASN A 78 0.23 13.15 -16.43
CA ASN A 78 1.45 12.67 -17.09
C ASN A 78 2.67 13.60 -16.90
N GLY A 79 2.61 14.53 -15.95
CA GLY A 79 3.73 15.42 -15.64
C GLY A 79 4.92 14.68 -15.03
N PHE A 80 4.62 13.77 -14.10
CA PHE A 80 5.57 12.88 -13.42
C PHE A 80 4.96 11.52 -13.18
N PHE A 81 5.82 10.56 -12.79
CA PHE A 81 5.46 9.17 -12.57
C PHE A 81 6.05 8.66 -11.27
N ALA A 82 5.46 7.64 -10.70
CA ALA A 82 6.01 6.91 -9.58
C ALA A 82 6.18 5.44 -9.96
N MET A 83 7.22 4.80 -9.45
CA MET A 83 7.47 3.38 -9.64
C MET A 83 7.29 2.64 -8.33
N GLY A 84 6.82 1.41 -8.39
CA GLY A 84 6.67 0.57 -7.21
C GLY A 84 6.95 -0.89 -7.52
N ILE A 85 7.57 -1.56 -6.55
CA ILE A 85 7.84 -3.01 -6.59
C ILE A 85 7.24 -3.64 -5.34
N ASP A 86 6.48 -4.72 -5.53
CA ASP A 86 6.02 -5.64 -4.49
C ASP A 86 6.86 -6.92 -4.57
N PHE A 87 7.58 -7.20 -3.49
CA PHE A 87 8.48 -8.34 -3.38
C PHE A 87 8.17 -9.13 -2.11
N ASP A 88 7.16 -10.00 -2.16
CA ASP A 88 6.83 -10.98 -1.09
C ASP A 88 7.32 -12.39 -1.44
N GLY A 89 8.12 -12.52 -2.46
CA GLY A 89 8.55 -13.76 -3.10
C GLY A 89 8.12 -13.81 -4.56
N PRO A 90 8.39 -14.93 -5.27
CA PRO A 90 8.01 -15.06 -6.67
C PRO A 90 6.48 -15.16 -6.84
N PRO A 91 5.92 -14.53 -7.87
CA PRO A 91 6.56 -13.55 -8.74
C PRO A 91 6.75 -12.18 -8.09
N VAL A 92 7.82 -11.48 -8.46
CA VAL A 92 8.01 -10.05 -8.15
C VAL A 92 7.13 -9.22 -9.08
N ARG A 93 6.54 -8.14 -8.59
CA ARG A 93 5.61 -7.30 -9.35
C ARG A 93 6.07 -5.87 -9.39
N LEU A 94 6.07 -5.26 -10.57
CA LEU A 94 6.42 -3.87 -10.79
C LEU A 94 5.23 -3.12 -11.38
N ALA A 95 5.03 -1.89 -10.93
CA ALA A 95 4.09 -0.95 -11.53
C ALA A 95 4.74 0.42 -11.71
N ILE A 96 4.28 1.14 -12.74
CA ILE A 96 4.50 2.58 -12.88
C ILE A 96 3.13 3.23 -12.93
N SER A 97 2.94 4.29 -12.14
CA SER A 97 1.73 5.09 -12.13
C SER A 97 1.97 6.53 -12.53
N ASN A 98 0.94 7.18 -13.03
CA ASN A 98 0.91 8.63 -13.23
C ASN A 98 0.67 9.38 -11.89
N LEU A 99 0.60 10.71 -11.90
CA LEU A 99 0.36 11.54 -10.70
C LEU A 99 -1.02 11.34 -10.07
N ASN A 100 -1.98 10.80 -10.80
CA ASN A 100 -3.30 10.43 -10.25
C ASN A 100 -3.26 9.06 -9.55
N GLY A 101 -2.15 8.32 -9.62
CA GLY A 101 -2.02 6.97 -9.09
C GLY A 101 -2.60 5.89 -10.02
N GLU A 102 -2.96 6.24 -11.25
CA GLU A 102 -3.45 5.30 -12.25
C GLU A 102 -2.30 4.51 -12.87
N PRO A 103 -2.44 3.19 -13.05
CA PRO A 103 -1.40 2.36 -13.64
C PRO A 103 -1.15 2.74 -15.11
N ILE A 104 0.12 3.00 -15.45
CA ILE A 104 0.59 3.19 -16.82
C ILE A 104 1.25 1.93 -17.34
N TYR A 105 1.90 1.19 -16.43
CA TYR A 105 2.60 -0.04 -16.75
C TYR A 105 2.55 -0.99 -15.57
N THR A 106 2.39 -2.27 -15.86
CA THR A 106 2.52 -3.34 -14.87
C THR A 106 3.25 -4.52 -15.50
N SER A 107 4.12 -5.15 -14.72
CA SER A 107 4.79 -6.38 -15.10
C SER A 107 5.07 -7.25 -13.88
N TYR A 108 5.34 -8.52 -14.14
CA TYR A 108 5.79 -9.46 -13.11
C TYR A 108 6.83 -10.42 -13.72
N TRP A 109 7.66 -10.99 -12.86
CA TRP A 109 8.66 -11.99 -13.25
C TRP A 109 8.96 -12.94 -12.11
N GLU A 110 9.32 -14.16 -12.46
CA GLU A 110 9.77 -15.16 -11.50
C GLU A 110 11.22 -14.91 -11.11
N ILE A 111 11.56 -15.25 -9.87
CA ILE A 111 12.93 -15.30 -9.35
C ILE A 111 13.12 -16.61 -8.61
N ASP A 112 14.34 -17.11 -8.60
CA ASP A 112 14.76 -18.18 -7.71
C ASP A 112 15.34 -17.54 -6.42
N LEU A 113 14.73 -17.81 -5.27
CA LEU A 113 15.20 -17.30 -3.98
C LEU A 113 16.49 -17.97 -3.52
N GLU A 114 16.85 -19.12 -4.09
CA GLU A 114 18.11 -19.83 -3.84
C GLU A 114 19.27 -19.29 -4.69
N ASP A 115 18.99 -18.44 -5.66
CA ASP A 115 20.02 -17.79 -6.49
C ASP A 115 20.84 -16.79 -5.67
N SER A 116 21.98 -16.39 -6.21
CA SER A 116 22.83 -15.39 -5.56
C SER A 116 22.09 -14.05 -5.43
N ILE A 117 22.35 -13.35 -4.33
CA ILE A 117 21.78 -12.01 -4.09
C ILE A 117 22.07 -11.06 -5.26
N GLU A 118 23.29 -11.16 -5.81
CA GLU A 118 23.72 -10.33 -6.92
C GLU A 118 22.87 -10.58 -8.17
N ASN A 119 22.59 -11.84 -8.51
CA ASN A 119 21.75 -12.21 -9.63
C ASN A 119 20.30 -11.73 -9.45
N ILE A 120 19.74 -11.92 -8.27
CA ILE A 120 18.39 -11.42 -7.96
C ILE A 120 18.33 -9.90 -8.11
N PHE A 121 19.32 -9.18 -7.61
CA PHE A 121 19.39 -7.73 -7.72
C PHE A 121 19.56 -7.25 -9.15
N ASN A 122 20.40 -7.91 -9.95
CA ASN A 122 20.55 -7.61 -11.37
C ASN A 122 19.26 -7.84 -12.13
N THR A 123 18.53 -8.92 -11.84
CA THR A 123 17.21 -9.19 -12.43
C THR A 123 16.19 -8.07 -12.09
N ILE A 124 16.21 -7.52 -10.87
CA ILE A 124 15.38 -6.38 -10.51
C ILE A 124 15.75 -5.15 -11.37
N ILE A 125 17.04 -4.85 -11.52
CA ILE A 125 17.52 -3.71 -12.33
C ILE A 125 17.15 -3.87 -13.80
N GLU A 126 17.29 -5.08 -14.36
CA GLU A 126 16.90 -5.38 -15.73
C GLU A 126 15.40 -5.12 -15.97
N ASN A 127 14.54 -5.55 -15.05
CA ASN A 127 13.10 -5.32 -15.15
C ASN A 127 12.72 -3.84 -14.94
N ILE A 128 13.42 -3.09 -14.10
CA ILE A 128 13.26 -1.63 -13.97
C ILE A 128 13.62 -0.95 -15.31
N ASN A 129 14.76 -1.27 -15.89
CA ASN A 129 15.22 -0.69 -17.15
C ASN A 129 14.27 -1.07 -18.30
N LYS A 130 13.81 -2.31 -18.35
CA LYS A 130 12.82 -2.78 -19.33
C LYS A 130 11.53 -1.94 -19.24
N ALA A 131 11.00 -1.72 -18.03
CA ALA A 131 9.79 -0.92 -17.82
C ALA A 131 9.98 0.53 -18.29
N ILE A 132 11.14 1.14 -18.05
CA ILE A 132 11.49 2.49 -18.52
C ILE A 132 11.55 2.54 -20.05
N ILE A 133 12.18 1.55 -20.68
CA ILE A 133 12.29 1.47 -22.15
C ILE A 133 10.92 1.27 -22.79
N GLU A 134 10.13 0.32 -22.29
CA GLU A 134 8.82 -0.02 -22.86
C GLU A 134 7.80 1.12 -22.73
N THR A 135 7.90 1.92 -21.66
CA THR A 135 7.01 3.07 -21.45
C THR A 135 7.51 4.34 -22.16
N GLY A 136 8.78 4.42 -22.53
CA GLY A 136 9.41 5.63 -23.08
C GLY A 136 9.47 6.79 -22.08
N ILE A 137 9.25 6.54 -20.79
CA ILE A 137 9.30 7.57 -19.75
C ILE A 137 10.74 7.94 -19.46
N GLU A 138 11.05 9.23 -19.52
CA GLU A 138 12.35 9.72 -19.08
C GLU A 138 12.53 9.48 -17.57
N ILE A 139 13.67 8.92 -17.17
CA ILE A 139 13.96 8.62 -15.76
C ILE A 139 13.88 9.88 -14.87
N SER A 140 14.18 11.05 -15.40
CA SER A 140 14.07 12.35 -14.74
C SER A 140 12.63 12.71 -14.32
N LYS A 141 11.63 12.09 -14.96
CA LYS A 141 10.21 12.24 -14.64
C LYS A 141 9.70 11.20 -13.62
N ILE A 142 10.53 10.23 -13.24
CA ILE A 142 10.17 9.26 -12.21
C ILE A 142 10.57 9.82 -10.85
N LEU A 143 9.59 10.08 -9.99
CA LEU A 143 9.77 10.71 -8.67
C LEU A 143 10.55 9.84 -7.68
N GLY A 144 10.58 8.52 -7.91
CA GLY A 144 11.27 7.53 -7.11
C GLY A 144 10.62 6.17 -7.21
N LEU A 145 11.17 5.22 -6.45
CA LEU A 145 10.72 3.83 -6.38
C LEU A 145 10.33 3.47 -4.94
N GLY A 146 9.10 2.98 -4.75
CA GLY A 146 8.65 2.38 -3.52
C GLY A 146 8.83 0.86 -3.56
N LEU A 147 9.61 0.30 -2.64
CA LEU A 147 9.91 -1.13 -2.58
C LEU A 147 9.24 -1.76 -1.36
N GLY A 148 8.28 -2.64 -1.60
CA GLY A 148 7.59 -3.44 -0.59
C GLY A 148 8.30 -4.75 -0.33
N LEU A 149 8.65 -5.01 0.93
CA LEU A 149 9.27 -6.26 1.39
C LEU A 149 8.49 -6.83 2.57
N PRO A 150 8.40 -8.18 2.73
CA PRO A 150 7.85 -8.82 3.92
C PRO A 150 8.85 -8.74 5.07
N ALA A 151 9.15 -7.53 5.54
CA ALA A 151 10.28 -7.25 6.39
C ALA A 151 9.97 -6.25 7.50
N VAL A 152 10.69 -6.38 8.62
CA VAL A 152 10.85 -5.34 9.63
C VAL A 152 11.82 -4.30 9.06
N ILE A 153 11.38 -3.06 8.93
CA ILE A 153 12.17 -1.98 8.35
C ILE A 153 12.65 -1.02 9.45
N ASP A 154 13.95 -0.74 9.50
CA ASP A 154 14.49 0.37 10.28
C ASP A 154 14.20 1.68 9.53
N LYS A 155 13.20 2.41 10.02
CA LYS A 155 12.75 3.66 9.41
C LYS A 155 13.87 4.72 9.33
N SER A 156 14.78 4.72 10.30
CA SER A 156 15.87 5.70 10.38
C SER A 156 16.94 5.47 9.33
N LYS A 157 17.17 4.20 8.96
CA LYS A 157 18.18 3.77 8.00
C LYS A 157 17.59 3.41 6.64
N ASN A 158 16.25 3.36 6.51
CA ASN A 158 15.53 2.90 5.30
C ASN A 158 15.96 1.48 4.88
N LYS A 159 16.24 0.59 5.83
CA LYS A 159 16.81 -0.75 5.59
C LYS A 159 15.98 -1.84 6.22
N PRO A 160 15.87 -3.01 5.59
CA PRO A 160 15.31 -4.19 6.23
C PRO A 160 16.27 -4.71 7.32
N VAL A 161 15.74 -4.94 8.51
CA VAL A 161 16.46 -5.54 9.66
C VAL A 161 16.22 -7.04 9.72
N ILE A 162 14.97 -7.45 9.49
CA ILE A 162 14.54 -8.84 9.48
C ILE A 162 13.65 -9.01 8.27
N ILE A 163 13.97 -9.96 7.40
CA ILE A 163 13.12 -10.35 6.28
C ILE A 163 12.60 -11.76 6.57
N SER A 164 11.29 -11.89 6.65
CA SER A 164 10.65 -13.18 6.80
C SER A 164 10.93 -14.01 5.56
N ARG A 165 11.56 -15.19 5.66
CA ARG A 165 11.85 -16.14 4.58
C ARG A 165 13.13 -15.98 3.77
N ILE A 166 13.78 -14.80 3.76
CA ILE A 166 15.03 -14.62 3.04
C ILE A 166 16.06 -14.12 4.04
N SER A 167 16.47 -15.00 4.97
CA SER A 167 17.38 -14.64 6.07
C SER A 167 18.73 -14.10 5.58
N GLN A 168 19.17 -14.51 4.39
CA GLN A 168 20.36 -14.02 3.72
C GLN A 168 20.29 -12.53 3.31
N TRP A 169 19.08 -11.93 3.30
CA TRP A 169 18.88 -10.53 2.95
C TRP A 169 18.88 -9.59 4.16
N ARG A 170 19.28 -10.08 5.33
CA ARG A 170 19.43 -9.22 6.51
C ARG A 170 20.51 -8.17 6.26
N ASP A 171 20.21 -6.91 6.63
CA ASP A 171 21.11 -5.76 6.53
C ASP A 171 21.58 -5.39 5.10
N ILE A 172 20.94 -5.92 4.05
CA ILE A 172 21.27 -5.56 2.68
C ILE A 172 20.76 -4.17 2.33
N ALA A 173 21.66 -3.38 1.76
CA ALA A 173 21.35 -2.03 1.26
C ALA A 173 20.77 -2.06 -0.16
N LEU A 174 19.62 -2.74 -0.34
CA LEU A 174 18.95 -2.85 -1.64
C LEU A 174 18.57 -1.48 -2.22
N ASP A 175 18.16 -0.54 -1.38
CA ASP A 175 17.90 0.84 -1.73
C ASP A 175 19.13 1.54 -2.33
N VAL A 176 20.30 1.37 -1.67
CA VAL A 176 21.56 1.94 -2.16
C VAL A 176 21.97 1.29 -3.48
N PHE A 177 21.82 -0.03 -3.61
CA PHE A 177 22.14 -0.76 -4.84
C PHE A 177 21.27 -0.27 -6.01
N ILE A 178 19.95 -0.25 -5.86
CA ILE A 178 19.03 0.21 -6.91
C ILE A 178 19.34 1.68 -7.27
N LYS A 179 19.52 2.54 -6.26
CA LYS A 179 19.83 3.95 -6.49
C LYS A 179 21.15 4.13 -7.25
N SER A 180 22.18 3.34 -6.94
CA SER A 180 23.49 3.43 -7.64
C SER A 180 23.41 3.05 -9.12
N LYS A 181 22.48 2.16 -9.50
CA LYS A 181 22.29 1.66 -10.85
C LYS A 181 21.29 2.48 -11.68
N THR A 182 20.30 3.06 -11.03
CA THR A 182 19.19 3.75 -11.71
C THR A 182 19.14 5.26 -11.47
N GLY A 183 19.79 5.75 -10.42
CA GLY A 183 19.67 7.15 -9.97
C GLY A 183 18.37 7.46 -9.23
N LEU A 184 17.41 6.53 -9.15
CA LEU A 184 16.13 6.74 -8.48
C LEU A 184 16.29 6.77 -6.95
N ASP A 185 15.55 7.65 -6.28
CA ASP A 185 15.38 7.57 -4.83
C ASP A 185 14.50 6.37 -4.50
N VAL A 186 14.95 5.52 -3.57
CA VAL A 186 14.26 4.26 -3.19
C VAL A 186 13.75 4.35 -1.76
N TYR A 187 12.47 4.01 -1.58
CA TYR A 187 11.79 3.97 -0.29
C TYR A 187 11.42 2.54 0.05
N VAL A 188 12.13 1.95 1.01
CA VAL A 188 11.85 0.58 1.47
C VAL A 188 10.78 0.61 2.55
N LYS A 189 9.75 -0.22 2.40
CA LYS A 189 8.62 -0.33 3.34
C LYS A 189 8.17 -1.78 3.48
N ASN A 190 7.45 -2.05 4.56
CA ASN A 190 6.73 -3.31 4.67
C ASN A 190 5.66 -3.40 3.57
N ASP A 191 5.53 -4.55 2.95
CA ASP A 191 4.61 -4.81 1.83
C ASP A 191 3.13 -4.55 2.20
N ALA A 192 2.70 -5.00 3.38
CA ALA A 192 1.34 -4.75 3.86
C ALA A 192 1.04 -3.25 3.96
N HIS A 193 2.02 -2.43 4.38
CA HIS A 193 1.87 -0.98 4.45
C HIS A 193 1.61 -0.36 3.08
N LEU A 194 2.38 -0.77 2.08
CA LEU A 194 2.23 -0.26 0.71
C LEU A 194 0.91 -0.70 0.08
N LEU A 195 0.55 -1.96 0.24
CA LEU A 195 -0.71 -2.49 -0.31
C LEU A 195 -1.93 -1.84 0.32
N GLY A 196 -1.90 -1.56 1.63
CA GLY A 196 -2.97 -0.83 2.30
C GLY A 196 -3.15 0.59 1.77
N LEU A 197 -2.06 1.29 1.43
CA LEU A 197 -2.12 2.60 0.79
C LEU A 197 -2.77 2.53 -0.60
N ALA A 198 -2.41 1.53 -1.41
CA ALA A 198 -3.04 1.32 -2.71
C ALA A 198 -4.54 1.00 -2.56
N GLU A 199 -4.89 0.11 -1.65
CA GLU A 199 -6.27 -0.31 -1.41
C GLU A 199 -7.15 0.83 -0.92
N LYS A 200 -6.60 1.76 -0.13
CA LYS A 200 -7.31 2.95 0.38
C LYS A 200 -7.95 3.78 -0.75
N ASN A 201 -7.33 3.82 -1.93
CA ASN A 201 -7.87 4.59 -3.07
C ASN A 201 -9.17 4.00 -3.64
N PHE A 202 -9.42 2.72 -3.42
CA PHE A 202 -10.68 2.08 -3.81
C PHE A 202 -11.81 2.28 -2.79
N ILE A 203 -11.49 2.86 -1.61
CA ILE A 203 -12.44 3.01 -0.51
C ILE A 203 -12.74 4.49 -0.33
N LYS A 204 -13.92 4.88 -0.82
CA LYS A 204 -14.44 6.24 -0.67
C LYS A 204 -15.18 6.40 0.67
N ASN A 205 -15.30 7.64 1.15
CA ASN A 205 -16.10 8.04 2.32
C ASN A 205 -15.64 7.48 3.68
N THR A 206 -14.38 7.08 3.80
CA THR A 206 -13.74 6.82 5.10
C THR A 206 -12.26 7.14 5.01
N GLU A 207 -11.73 7.77 6.04
CA GLU A 207 -10.30 8.06 6.16
C GLU A 207 -9.56 6.99 6.94
N ASP A 208 -10.29 6.23 7.75
CA ASP A 208 -9.74 5.22 8.66
C ASP A 208 -10.06 3.82 8.16
N ILE A 209 -9.04 3.03 7.91
CA ILE A 209 -9.16 1.62 7.53
C ILE A 209 -8.07 0.78 8.19
N ILE A 210 -8.42 -0.47 8.48
CA ILE A 210 -7.48 -1.54 8.74
C ILE A 210 -7.42 -2.39 7.47
N TYR A 211 -6.26 -2.47 6.85
CA TYR A 211 -6.01 -3.40 5.76
C TYR A 211 -5.29 -4.62 6.29
N ILE A 212 -5.79 -5.80 5.97
CA ILE A 212 -5.19 -7.09 6.32
C ILE A 212 -4.71 -7.76 5.03
N ILE A 213 -3.44 -8.07 4.93
CA ILE A 213 -2.94 -8.90 3.84
C ILE A 213 -2.90 -10.35 4.27
N HIS A 214 -3.58 -11.21 3.52
CA HIS A 214 -3.65 -12.65 3.75
C HIS A 214 -2.77 -13.36 2.72
N ARG A 215 -1.53 -13.60 3.08
CA ARG A 215 -0.53 -14.31 2.26
C ARG A 215 0.00 -15.53 3.01
N SER A 216 1.20 -15.94 2.76
CA SER A 216 1.89 -17.00 3.51
C SER A 216 2.15 -16.61 4.98
N GLY A 217 2.19 -15.30 5.30
CA GLY A 217 2.02 -14.70 6.61
C GLY A 217 0.76 -13.85 6.64
N ILE A 218 0.53 -13.18 7.78
CA ILE A 218 -0.55 -12.21 8.00
C ILE A 218 0.07 -10.88 8.40
N GLY A 219 -0.12 -9.87 7.59
CA GLY A 219 0.27 -8.49 7.90
C GLY A 219 -0.93 -7.56 7.95
N ALA A 220 -0.75 -6.38 8.50
CA ALA A 220 -1.76 -5.33 8.44
C ALA A 220 -1.14 -3.97 8.15
N SER A 221 -1.92 -3.07 7.57
CA SER A 221 -1.66 -1.65 7.66
C SER A 221 -2.83 -0.93 8.31
N ILE A 222 -2.49 0.08 9.10
CA ILE A 222 -3.45 0.90 9.80
C ILE A 222 -3.39 2.29 9.17
N ILE A 223 -4.49 2.73 8.59
CA ILE A 223 -4.61 4.05 8.01
C ILE A 223 -5.55 4.86 8.88
N MET A 224 -5.07 5.98 9.40
CA MET A 224 -5.79 6.90 10.28
C MET A 224 -5.73 8.32 9.70
N ASN A 225 -6.88 8.98 9.63
CA ASN A 225 -6.98 10.31 9.00
C ASN A 225 -6.39 10.33 7.58
N GLY A 226 -6.65 9.28 6.82
CA GLY A 226 -6.16 9.11 5.44
C GLY A 226 -4.65 8.84 5.32
N LYS A 227 -3.92 8.69 6.43
CA LYS A 227 -2.46 8.49 6.44
C LYS A 227 -2.08 7.15 7.05
N LEU A 228 -1.04 6.55 6.50
CA LEU A 228 -0.46 5.33 7.08
C LEU A 228 0.09 5.62 8.48
N TYR A 229 -0.36 4.85 9.46
CA TYR A 229 0.22 4.83 10.80
C TYR A 229 1.43 3.90 10.80
N ASP A 230 2.61 4.46 10.62
CA ASP A 230 3.88 3.69 10.58
C ASP A 230 4.28 3.12 11.95
N GLY A 231 3.75 3.66 13.06
CA GLY A 231 4.30 3.43 14.39
C GLY A 231 5.63 4.17 14.63
N ASN A 232 6.19 4.02 15.80
CA ASN A 232 7.40 4.74 16.19
C ASN A 232 8.62 4.36 15.33
N ASN A 233 8.79 3.07 15.10
CA ASN A 233 9.94 2.50 14.37
C ASN A 233 9.64 2.15 12.92
N GLY A 234 8.43 2.45 12.40
CA GLY A 234 8.03 2.12 11.04
C GLY A 234 7.48 0.71 10.86
N ASN A 235 7.10 0.04 11.95
CA ASN A 235 6.74 -1.37 11.96
C ASN A 235 5.40 -1.64 12.65
N SER A 236 4.38 -0.83 12.42
CA SER A 236 3.01 -1.11 12.88
C SER A 236 2.39 -2.27 12.10
N GLY A 237 1.36 -2.90 12.65
CA GLY A 237 0.55 -3.86 11.88
C GLY A 237 1.07 -5.30 11.83
N TYR A 238 2.03 -5.70 12.67
CA TYR A 238 2.52 -7.08 12.78
C TYR A 238 1.51 -8.00 13.50
N ILE A 239 0.25 -7.98 13.08
CA ILE A 239 -0.82 -8.75 13.74
C ILE A 239 -0.62 -10.27 13.61
N GLY A 240 0.02 -10.74 12.54
CA GLY A 240 0.32 -12.15 12.34
C GLY A 240 1.15 -12.77 13.46
N HIS A 241 1.97 -11.96 14.12
CA HIS A 241 2.82 -12.38 15.25
C HIS A 241 2.20 -12.09 16.63
N THR A 242 0.94 -11.64 16.70
CA THR A 242 0.24 -11.57 17.99
C THR A 242 -0.08 -12.96 18.50
N VAL A 243 0.27 -13.24 19.76
CA VAL A 243 0.03 -14.54 20.37
C VAL A 243 -1.45 -14.70 20.72
N ILE A 244 -2.11 -15.67 20.10
CA ILE A 244 -3.51 -16.04 20.37
C ILE A 244 -3.64 -17.32 21.21
N ASN A 245 -2.56 -18.09 21.30
CA ASN A 245 -2.50 -19.31 22.10
C ASN A 245 -1.08 -19.53 22.63
N PHE A 246 -0.80 -19.18 23.89
CA PHE A 246 0.53 -19.24 24.48
C PHE A 246 1.16 -20.66 24.52
N ASN A 247 0.35 -21.73 24.45
CA ASN A 247 0.80 -23.11 24.34
C ASN A 247 0.71 -23.67 22.91
N GLY A 248 0.61 -22.78 21.90
CA GLY A 248 0.31 -23.15 20.54
C GLY A 248 1.50 -23.54 19.66
N LYS A 249 1.24 -23.55 18.35
CA LYS A 249 2.24 -23.89 17.31
C LYS A 249 3.43 -22.95 17.37
N ARG A 250 4.63 -23.46 17.11
CA ARG A 250 5.86 -22.64 17.02
C ARG A 250 5.82 -21.77 15.77
N CYS A 251 6.19 -20.50 15.89
CA CYS A 251 6.30 -19.56 14.81
C CYS A 251 7.78 -19.32 14.44
N ASP A 252 8.04 -19.00 13.17
CA ASP A 252 9.39 -18.68 12.67
C ASP A 252 9.99 -17.43 13.34
N CYS A 253 9.17 -16.57 13.95
CA CYS A 253 9.65 -15.43 14.74
C CYS A 253 10.28 -15.83 16.09
N GLY A 254 10.20 -17.11 16.48
CA GLY A 254 10.71 -17.64 17.74
C GLY A 254 9.66 -17.85 18.82
N GLU A 255 8.49 -17.17 18.73
CA GLU A 255 7.39 -17.26 19.66
C GLU A 255 6.51 -18.50 19.40
N LYS A 256 5.59 -18.78 20.33
CA LYS A 256 4.55 -19.81 20.18
C LYS A 256 3.18 -19.17 20.08
N GLY A 257 2.32 -19.75 19.23
CA GLY A 257 0.91 -19.41 19.17
C GLY A 257 0.58 -18.12 18.44
N CYS A 258 1.46 -17.67 17.56
CA CYS A 258 1.21 -16.53 16.69
C CYS A 258 -0.01 -16.78 15.80
N LEU A 259 -0.81 -15.74 15.55
CA LEU A 259 -2.02 -15.77 14.73
C LEU A 259 -1.78 -16.44 13.36
N GLU A 260 -0.70 -16.07 12.66
CA GLU A 260 -0.40 -16.58 11.32
C GLU A 260 -0.17 -18.08 11.26
N THR A 261 0.28 -18.72 12.35
CA THR A 261 0.51 -20.17 12.39
C THR A 261 -0.79 -20.99 12.34
N TYR A 262 -1.94 -20.33 12.42
CA TYR A 262 -3.27 -20.97 12.38
C TYR A 262 -4.09 -20.61 11.16
N CYS A 263 -3.87 -19.43 10.58
CA CYS A 263 -4.79 -18.93 9.57
C CYS A 263 -4.15 -18.29 8.34
N SER A 264 -2.81 -18.29 8.22
CA SER A 264 -2.14 -17.87 6.98
C SER A 264 -2.36 -18.88 5.84
N LYS A 265 -2.12 -18.47 4.58
CA LYS A 265 -2.20 -19.41 3.44
C LYS A 265 -1.28 -20.62 3.65
N ARG A 266 -0.07 -20.38 4.18
CA ARG A 266 0.88 -21.46 4.51
C ARG A 266 0.28 -22.41 5.55
N ALA A 267 -0.24 -21.90 6.65
CA ALA A 267 -0.82 -22.71 7.71
C ALA A 267 -2.02 -23.56 7.22
N ILE A 268 -2.85 -23.01 6.34
CA ILE A 268 -3.96 -23.71 5.72
C ILE A 268 -3.48 -24.87 4.82
N VAL A 269 -2.44 -24.64 4.02
CA VAL A 269 -1.84 -25.64 3.13
C VAL A 269 -1.18 -26.77 3.93
N GLU A 270 -0.40 -26.43 4.95
CA GLU A 270 0.24 -27.39 5.85
C GLU A 270 -0.80 -28.25 6.57
N GLU A 271 -1.82 -27.66 7.17
CA GLU A 271 -2.91 -28.36 7.87
C GLU A 271 -3.68 -29.29 6.92
N TYR A 272 -3.90 -28.88 5.65
CA TYR A 272 -4.56 -29.74 4.68
C TYR A 272 -3.70 -30.96 4.32
N TYR A 273 -2.41 -30.76 4.13
CA TYR A 273 -1.46 -31.85 3.88
C TYR A 273 -1.39 -32.80 5.07
N ASP A 274 -1.30 -32.29 6.29
CA ASP A 274 -1.20 -33.11 7.52
C ASP A 274 -2.44 -33.99 7.72
N ARG A 275 -3.64 -33.48 7.36
CA ARG A 275 -4.90 -34.23 7.51
C ARG A 275 -5.15 -35.24 6.39
N THR A 276 -4.71 -34.94 5.17
CA THR A 276 -5.13 -35.71 3.98
C THR A 276 -3.99 -36.46 3.29
N GLY A 277 -2.74 -36.12 3.57
CA GLY A 277 -1.56 -36.57 2.80
C GLY A 277 -1.50 -36.00 1.37
N GLN A 278 -2.42 -35.14 0.97
CA GLN A 278 -2.48 -34.59 -0.39
C GLN A 278 -1.88 -33.20 -0.44
N LYS A 279 -0.99 -32.98 -1.42
CA LYS A 279 -0.45 -31.65 -1.72
C LYS A 279 -1.46 -30.88 -2.54
N LYS A 280 -1.99 -29.77 -1.99
CA LYS A 280 -2.81 -28.80 -2.70
C LYS A 280 -2.31 -27.40 -2.40
N SER A 281 -2.34 -26.54 -3.40
CA SER A 281 -2.13 -25.09 -3.20
C SER A 281 -3.31 -24.49 -2.43
N TYR A 282 -3.09 -23.33 -1.83
CA TYR A 282 -4.16 -22.60 -1.14
C TYR A 282 -5.39 -22.38 -2.02
N TYR A 283 -5.19 -22.01 -3.31
CA TYR A 283 -6.30 -21.81 -4.24
C TYR A 283 -7.09 -23.09 -4.50
N GLU A 284 -6.41 -24.24 -4.63
CA GLU A 284 -7.06 -25.53 -4.79
C GLU A 284 -7.87 -25.95 -3.55
N ILE A 285 -7.41 -25.58 -2.34
CA ILE A 285 -8.15 -25.82 -1.11
C ILE A 285 -9.42 -24.94 -1.07
N ILE A 286 -9.34 -23.67 -1.44
CA ILE A 286 -10.53 -22.81 -1.59
C ILE A 286 -11.53 -23.43 -2.54
N LYS A 287 -11.08 -23.94 -3.72
CA LYS A 287 -11.93 -24.60 -4.70
C LYS A 287 -12.46 -25.97 -4.25
N ALA A 288 -11.70 -26.70 -3.43
CA ALA A 288 -12.15 -27.96 -2.85
C ALA A 288 -13.32 -27.75 -1.87
N ALA A 289 -13.26 -26.69 -1.05
CA ALA A 289 -14.37 -26.34 -0.16
C ALA A 289 -15.65 -25.97 -0.94
N GLU A 290 -15.54 -25.29 -2.09
CA GLU A 290 -16.69 -25.02 -2.97
C GLU A 290 -17.28 -26.33 -3.52
N LYS A 291 -16.46 -27.39 -3.70
CA LYS A 291 -16.86 -28.72 -4.13
C LYS A 291 -17.26 -29.65 -2.96
N ARG A 292 -17.45 -29.10 -1.76
CA ARG A 292 -17.86 -29.81 -0.54
C ARG A 292 -16.83 -30.82 0.00
N ASP A 293 -15.53 -30.61 -0.24
CA ASP A 293 -14.47 -31.34 0.47
C ASP A 293 -14.53 -30.98 1.96
N GLN A 294 -14.87 -31.96 2.82
CA GLN A 294 -15.09 -31.70 4.24
C GLN A 294 -13.82 -31.26 4.96
N ASN A 295 -12.64 -31.80 4.61
CA ASN A 295 -11.38 -31.39 5.18
C ASN A 295 -11.07 -29.92 4.86
N ALA A 296 -11.28 -29.51 3.61
CA ALA A 296 -11.11 -28.12 3.21
C ALA A 296 -12.11 -27.19 3.94
N ILE A 297 -13.36 -27.60 4.10
CA ILE A 297 -14.39 -26.84 4.83
C ILE A 297 -13.97 -26.65 6.28
N ASP A 298 -13.58 -27.72 6.99
CA ASP A 298 -13.26 -27.68 8.42
C ASP A 298 -12.00 -26.84 8.69
N ILE A 299 -10.99 -26.97 7.83
CA ILE A 299 -9.74 -26.19 7.94
C ILE A 299 -10.02 -24.70 7.70
N LEU A 300 -10.75 -24.36 6.65
CA LEU A 300 -11.10 -22.97 6.35
C LEU A 300 -12.04 -22.38 7.42
N ALA A 301 -12.93 -23.20 8.01
CA ALA A 301 -13.77 -22.75 9.10
C ALA A 301 -12.93 -22.40 10.33
N SER A 302 -12.03 -23.28 10.75
CA SER A 302 -11.12 -23.01 11.86
C SER A 302 -10.23 -21.79 11.60
N ALA A 303 -9.60 -21.70 10.43
CA ALA A 303 -8.76 -20.57 10.05
C ALA A 303 -9.55 -19.25 10.00
N GLY A 304 -10.80 -19.27 9.53
CA GLY A 304 -11.68 -18.09 9.47
C GLY A 304 -12.07 -17.57 10.86
N GLU A 305 -12.36 -18.46 11.79
CA GLU A 305 -12.62 -18.12 13.19
C GLU A 305 -11.41 -17.43 13.84
N VAL A 306 -10.24 -18.01 13.65
CA VAL A 306 -8.98 -17.49 14.20
C VAL A 306 -8.61 -16.14 13.58
N LEU A 307 -8.74 -15.99 12.26
CA LEU A 307 -8.47 -14.72 11.57
C LEU A 307 -9.47 -13.64 12.03
N GLY A 308 -10.76 -13.99 12.15
CA GLY A 308 -11.77 -13.09 12.67
C GLY A 308 -11.50 -12.60 14.10
N LEU A 309 -10.97 -13.48 14.96
CA LEU A 309 -10.52 -13.11 16.31
C LEU A 309 -9.36 -12.11 16.25
N GLY A 310 -8.34 -12.39 15.44
CA GLY A 310 -7.20 -11.48 15.24
C GLY A 310 -7.62 -10.10 14.73
N ILE A 311 -8.52 -10.04 13.75
CA ILE A 311 -9.11 -8.80 13.25
C ILE A 311 -9.88 -8.07 14.35
N SER A 312 -10.65 -8.79 15.17
CA SER A 312 -11.41 -8.19 16.27
C SER A 312 -10.48 -7.54 17.31
N ASN A 313 -9.33 -8.14 17.58
CA ASN A 313 -8.37 -7.60 18.52
C ASN A 313 -7.77 -6.28 18.01
N ILE A 314 -7.46 -6.18 16.71
CA ILE A 314 -6.92 -4.94 16.14
C ILE A 314 -8.01 -3.84 16.06
N ILE A 315 -9.27 -4.20 15.76
CA ILE A 315 -10.41 -3.26 15.84
C ILE A 315 -10.50 -2.67 17.25
N LYS A 316 -10.46 -3.52 18.28
CA LYS A 316 -10.50 -3.09 19.69
C LYS A 316 -9.35 -2.17 20.08
N SER A 317 -8.16 -2.39 19.49
CA SER A 317 -6.96 -1.61 19.83
C SER A 317 -6.93 -0.23 19.20
N TYR A 318 -7.54 -0.06 18.02
CA TYR A 318 -7.46 1.17 17.22
C TYR A 318 -8.81 1.89 17.04
N ASP A 319 -9.91 1.27 17.44
CA ASP A 319 -11.28 1.79 17.27
C ASP A 319 -11.65 2.10 15.80
N ILE A 320 -11.10 1.31 14.87
CA ILE A 320 -11.34 1.43 13.42
C ILE A 320 -12.24 0.28 12.98
N TYR A 321 -13.40 0.61 12.41
CA TYR A 321 -14.46 -0.36 12.07
C TYR A 321 -14.52 -0.74 10.59
N THR A 322 -13.76 -0.10 9.71
CA THR A 322 -13.65 -0.51 8.31
C THR A 322 -12.42 -1.37 8.13
N VAL A 323 -12.64 -2.65 7.81
CA VAL A 323 -11.58 -3.64 7.59
C VAL A 323 -11.62 -4.15 6.16
N VAL A 324 -10.49 -4.14 5.51
CA VAL A 324 -10.30 -4.64 4.14
C VAL A 324 -9.37 -5.82 4.17
N ILE A 325 -9.78 -6.95 3.61
CA ILE A 325 -8.93 -8.15 3.54
C ILE A 325 -8.46 -8.33 2.10
N GLY A 326 -7.17 -8.11 1.88
CA GLY A 326 -6.52 -8.29 0.58
C GLY A 326 -6.06 -9.73 0.36
N ASP A 327 -6.04 -10.12 -0.89
CA ASP A 327 -5.48 -11.39 -1.40
C ASP A 327 -6.07 -12.68 -0.80
N LEU A 328 -7.33 -12.62 -0.32
CA LEU A 328 -8.02 -13.79 0.25
C LEU A 328 -8.36 -14.88 -0.80
N LYS A 329 -8.29 -14.55 -2.09
CA LYS A 329 -8.52 -15.46 -3.24
C LYS A 329 -9.89 -16.17 -3.22
N CYS A 330 -10.89 -15.61 -2.57
CA CYS A 330 -12.25 -16.13 -2.59
C CYS A 330 -13.27 -14.99 -2.78
N SER A 331 -14.50 -15.34 -3.15
CA SER A 331 -15.59 -14.38 -3.30
C SER A 331 -16.23 -14.01 -1.95
N GLU A 332 -17.04 -12.94 -1.92
CA GLU A 332 -17.81 -12.54 -0.74
C GLU A 332 -18.83 -13.63 -0.32
N ASN A 333 -19.26 -14.47 -1.24
CA ASN A 333 -20.18 -15.57 -0.96
C ASN A 333 -19.51 -16.85 -0.46
N HIS A 334 -18.18 -16.91 -0.52
CA HIS A 334 -17.43 -18.07 -0.07
C HIS A 334 -17.52 -18.27 1.44
N LEU A 335 -17.57 -19.53 1.87
CA LEU A 335 -17.66 -19.93 3.28
C LEU A 335 -16.61 -19.25 4.16
N PHE A 336 -15.35 -19.26 3.72
CA PHE A 336 -14.22 -18.71 4.46
C PHE A 336 -14.43 -17.23 4.82
N PHE A 337 -14.81 -16.40 3.83
CA PHE A 337 -15.07 -14.99 4.09
C PHE A 337 -16.29 -14.75 4.99
N LYS A 338 -17.36 -15.53 4.82
CA LYS A 338 -18.54 -15.46 5.69
C LYS A 338 -18.21 -15.77 7.15
N ILE A 339 -17.40 -16.79 7.39
CA ILE A 339 -16.95 -17.16 8.74
C ILE A 339 -16.13 -16.04 9.37
N ILE A 340 -15.16 -15.47 8.63
CA ILE A 340 -14.39 -14.33 9.11
C ILE A 340 -15.31 -13.17 9.53
N LYS A 341 -16.27 -12.80 8.70
CA LYS A 341 -17.24 -11.72 9.02
C LYS A 341 -18.05 -12.00 10.27
N GLU A 342 -18.59 -13.20 10.39
CA GLU A 342 -19.40 -13.59 11.58
C GLU A 342 -18.53 -13.66 12.84
N ALA A 343 -17.29 -14.14 12.75
CA ALA A 343 -16.36 -14.15 13.87
C ALA A 343 -16.02 -12.72 14.33
N VAL A 344 -15.76 -11.81 13.41
CA VAL A 344 -15.51 -10.38 13.71
C VAL A 344 -16.75 -9.78 14.37
N LYS A 345 -17.93 -9.94 13.78
CA LYS A 345 -19.20 -9.41 14.30
C LYS A 345 -19.47 -9.93 15.71
N ARG A 346 -19.33 -11.24 15.95
CA ARG A 346 -19.54 -11.86 17.24
C ARG A 346 -18.58 -11.33 18.31
N SER A 347 -17.27 -11.24 17.97
CA SER A 347 -16.24 -10.83 18.91
C SER A 347 -16.24 -9.32 19.22
N THR A 348 -16.91 -8.51 18.40
CA THR A 348 -17.01 -7.05 18.60
C THR A 348 -18.37 -6.62 19.18
N LYS A 349 -19.34 -7.52 19.29
CA LYS A 349 -20.73 -7.21 19.65
C LYS A 349 -20.90 -6.44 20.97
N SER A 350 -20.05 -6.70 21.96
CA SER A 350 -20.22 -6.15 23.31
C SER A 350 -19.72 -4.72 23.48
N PHE A 351 -18.91 -4.19 22.53
CA PHE A 351 -18.33 -2.85 22.66
C PHE A 351 -18.50 -1.99 21.41
N ALA A 352 -18.80 -2.58 20.25
CA ALA A 352 -18.96 -1.84 19.02
C ALA A 352 -20.32 -1.13 18.97
N LEU A 353 -20.31 0.20 18.80
CA LEU A 353 -21.52 1.00 18.60
C LEU A 353 -22.19 0.69 17.25
N LYS A 354 -21.40 0.29 16.26
CA LYS A 354 -21.84 -0.16 14.93
C LYS A 354 -21.09 -1.43 14.54
N PRO A 355 -21.74 -2.37 13.83
CA PRO A 355 -21.05 -3.56 13.37
C PRO A 355 -19.89 -3.19 12.44
N PRO A 356 -18.71 -3.81 12.58
CA PRO A 356 -17.60 -3.59 11.68
C PRO A 356 -17.95 -3.91 10.23
N LYS A 357 -17.48 -3.07 9.31
CA LYS A 357 -17.59 -3.28 7.88
C LYS A 357 -16.37 -4.06 7.41
N VAL A 358 -16.52 -5.37 7.22
CA VAL A 358 -15.48 -6.24 6.66
C VAL A 358 -15.76 -6.45 5.19
N ILE A 359 -14.80 -6.08 4.33
CA ILE A 359 -14.90 -6.17 2.87
C ILE A 359 -13.65 -6.83 2.28
N LEU A 360 -13.79 -7.40 1.07
CA LEU A 360 -12.65 -7.87 0.31
C LEU A 360 -11.93 -6.71 -0.36
N GLY A 361 -10.61 -6.82 -0.44
CA GLY A 361 -9.77 -5.90 -1.20
C GLY A 361 -10.08 -5.97 -2.70
N LYS A 362 -9.91 -4.84 -3.38
CA LYS A 362 -10.15 -4.69 -4.82
C LYS A 362 -8.87 -4.70 -5.63
N LEU A 363 -7.73 -4.46 -4.98
CA LEU A 363 -6.44 -4.46 -5.64
C LEU A 363 -6.13 -5.87 -6.17
N LYS A 364 -6.00 -5.97 -7.48
CA LYS A 364 -5.62 -7.23 -8.12
C LYS A 364 -4.13 -7.48 -7.97
N GLU A 365 -3.74 -8.74 -7.98
CA GLU A 365 -2.36 -9.16 -7.76
C GLU A 365 -1.36 -8.55 -8.76
N GLU A 366 -1.76 -8.44 -10.02
CA GLU A 366 -0.98 -7.79 -11.08
C GLU A 366 -0.65 -6.31 -10.79
N ASN A 367 -1.42 -5.68 -9.91
CA ASN A 367 -1.31 -4.27 -9.54
C ASN A 367 -0.67 -4.05 -8.16
N PHE A 368 -0.11 -5.07 -7.52
CA PHE A 368 0.46 -4.92 -6.17
C PHE A 368 1.64 -3.94 -6.14
N GLY A 369 2.41 -3.81 -7.22
CA GLY A 369 3.43 -2.76 -7.34
C GLY A 369 2.89 -1.34 -7.15
N LEU A 370 1.59 -1.08 -7.39
CA LEU A 370 0.99 0.25 -7.14
C LEU A 370 1.11 0.70 -5.68
N GLY A 371 1.25 -0.22 -4.73
CA GLY A 371 1.51 0.14 -3.34
C GLY A 371 2.73 1.04 -3.18
N GLY A 372 3.83 0.68 -3.84
CA GLY A 372 5.04 1.50 -3.90
C GLY A 372 4.81 2.84 -4.58
N CYS A 373 4.09 2.86 -5.70
CA CYS A 373 3.73 4.10 -6.40
C CYS A 373 2.97 5.06 -5.50
N HIS A 374 1.93 4.59 -4.81
CA HIS A 374 1.13 5.43 -3.90
C HIS A 374 1.94 5.98 -2.73
N TYR A 375 2.90 5.23 -2.22
CA TYR A 375 3.81 5.74 -1.19
C TYR A 375 4.69 6.88 -1.71
N VAL A 376 5.28 6.73 -2.90
CA VAL A 376 6.08 7.77 -3.56
C VAL A 376 5.25 9.01 -3.83
N LEU A 377 4.05 8.86 -4.38
CA LEU A 377 3.10 9.96 -4.61
C LEU A 377 2.68 10.64 -3.30
N GLY A 378 2.40 9.88 -2.25
CA GLY A 378 2.11 10.41 -0.93
C GLY A 378 3.24 11.31 -0.41
N ASN A 379 4.50 10.88 -0.54
CA ASN A 379 5.66 11.69 -0.19
C ASN A 379 5.79 12.93 -1.07
N PHE A 380 5.55 12.82 -2.36
CA PHE A 380 5.61 13.95 -3.29
C PHE A 380 4.58 15.02 -2.93
N PHE A 381 3.34 14.63 -2.70
CA PHE A 381 2.25 15.55 -2.38
C PHE A 381 2.27 16.05 -0.92
N SER A 382 2.89 15.33 0.03
CA SER A 382 2.98 15.73 1.44
C SER A 382 4.30 16.42 1.83
N SER A 383 5.30 16.40 0.94
CA SER A 383 6.62 16.96 1.25
C SER A 383 6.67 18.46 1.07
N PRO A 384 7.20 19.21 2.06
CA PRO A 384 7.65 20.58 1.83
C PRO A 384 8.81 20.69 0.83
N ARG A 385 9.31 19.57 0.31
CA ARG A 385 10.39 19.47 -0.69
C ARG A 385 9.87 19.46 -2.13
N LEU A 386 8.90 20.29 -2.50
CA LEU A 386 8.57 20.61 -3.88
C LEU A 386 9.68 21.46 -4.54
N THR A 387 10.93 21.14 -4.29
CA THR A 387 12.05 21.59 -5.10
C THR A 387 12.49 20.38 -5.90
N LEU A 388 11.93 20.22 -7.09
CA LEU A 388 12.58 19.43 -8.13
C LEU A 388 14.02 19.96 -8.25
N LYS A 389 15.00 19.12 -7.98
CA LYS A 389 16.37 19.41 -8.41
C LYS A 389 16.35 19.30 -9.93
N VAL A 390 16.32 20.44 -10.61
CA VAL A 390 16.69 20.53 -12.02
C VAL A 390 18.19 20.31 -12.12
#